data_4a8c85dfeee373b458967d6597822e93
#
_entry.id   4a8c85dfeee373b458967d6597822e93
#
_cell.length_a   1.000
_cell.length_b   1.000
_cell.length_c   1.000
_cell.angle_alpha   90.00
_cell.angle_beta   90.00
_cell.angle_gamma   90.00
#
_symmetry.space_group_name_H-M   'P 1'
#
loop_
_entity.id
_entity.type
_entity.pdbx_description
1 polymer ?
#
loop_
_entity_poly.entity_id
_entity_poly.type
_entity_poly.pdbx_seq_one_letter_code
_entity_poly.pdbx_strand_id
1 'polypeptide(L)'
;MSFGTTLKEFRQRRKLSLRELASKLKVDHAYLSRLENGTVSPSEKTIRQIARLFRIPTEELSLAAGKLPDDVASIFYEYPKEAALFLRERFAVYNTTVAPERGGGNGHKQKPKLVFKTRWGQLYQCDCLDLLPTIPSECVDLVFADPPFNLRKNYGKLVDDDLEEGRYLQWSYQWLGELCRVLKPGGSLFVYNLPKWNIHFSAFLSRQLTFRHWIAINIKTTLPIPGRLYPSHYSLLYYTKGKPRVFNRPRVPIPKCRHCGGDIKDYGGHRKWLNPAGLNLTDVWDDIPPVRHQKYKNRSANELSVKLLQRVLAISTEKGDLVLDPFGGGGTTYYASELVERRWIGCEIEDCKPIIDRLTSDLFTNGRLAVAAN
;
A
#
# COMPACT_ATOMS: atom_id res chain seq x y z
N MET A 1 4.76 -14.37 -26.59
CA MET A 1 4.77 -15.28 -27.78
C MET A 1 4.66 -14.41 -29.04
N SER A 2 5.32 -14.78 -30.15
CA SER A 2 5.16 -14.02 -31.39
C SER A 2 3.85 -14.37 -32.11
N PHE A 3 3.32 -13.45 -32.90
CA PHE A 3 2.11 -13.67 -33.69
C PHE A 3 2.17 -14.98 -34.51
N GLY A 4 3.30 -15.26 -35.17
CA GLY A 4 3.46 -16.45 -35.98
C GLY A 4 3.37 -17.75 -35.17
N THR A 5 3.99 -17.79 -34.00
CA THR A 5 3.91 -18.93 -33.08
C THR A 5 2.46 -19.15 -32.62
N THR A 6 1.79 -18.07 -32.22
CA THR A 6 0.40 -18.11 -31.76
C THR A 6 -0.54 -18.60 -32.88
N LEU A 7 -0.36 -18.12 -34.11
CA LEU A 7 -1.15 -18.55 -35.26
C LEU A 7 -0.96 -20.03 -35.56
N LYS A 8 0.29 -20.51 -35.51
CA LYS A 8 0.64 -21.93 -35.73
C LYS A 8 0.01 -22.83 -34.70
N GLU A 9 0.04 -22.43 -33.41
CA GLU A 9 -0.62 -23.17 -32.34
C GLU A 9 -2.14 -23.27 -32.54
N PHE A 10 -2.80 -22.18 -32.87
CA PHE A 10 -4.24 -22.18 -33.13
C PHE A 10 -4.62 -23.07 -34.31
N ARG A 11 -3.84 -23.03 -35.38
CA ARG A 11 -4.06 -23.91 -36.53
C ARG A 11 -3.90 -25.38 -36.14
N GLN A 12 -2.84 -25.72 -35.41
CA GLN A 12 -2.56 -27.09 -34.97
C GLN A 12 -3.62 -27.63 -34.01
N ARG A 13 -4.07 -26.82 -33.04
CA ARG A 13 -5.15 -27.15 -32.11
C ARG A 13 -6.44 -27.50 -32.84
N ARG A 14 -6.73 -26.86 -33.99
CA ARG A 14 -7.88 -27.15 -34.83
C ARG A 14 -7.60 -28.20 -35.92
N LYS A 15 -6.43 -28.84 -35.89
CA LYS A 15 -6.01 -29.88 -36.85
C LYS A 15 -6.12 -29.43 -38.31
N LEU A 16 -5.86 -28.15 -38.57
CA LEU A 16 -5.89 -27.59 -39.94
C LEU A 16 -4.51 -27.65 -40.59
N SER A 17 -4.43 -28.04 -41.84
CA SER A 17 -3.24 -27.85 -42.66
C SER A 17 -3.09 -26.35 -43.05
N LEU A 18 -1.89 -25.94 -43.46
CA LEU A 18 -1.65 -24.59 -43.91
C LEU A 18 -2.55 -24.22 -45.13
N ARG A 19 -2.78 -25.19 -46.05
CA ARG A 19 -3.62 -24.97 -47.23
C ARG A 19 -5.09 -24.78 -46.84
N GLU A 20 -5.61 -25.53 -45.93
CA GLU A 20 -6.98 -25.38 -45.41
C GLU A 20 -7.19 -24.07 -44.68
N LEU A 21 -6.22 -23.65 -43.87
CA LEU A 21 -6.29 -22.37 -43.20
C LEU A 21 -6.22 -21.19 -44.22
N ALA A 22 -5.31 -21.28 -45.17
CA ALA A 22 -5.20 -20.29 -46.25
C ALA A 22 -6.49 -20.15 -47.06
N SER A 23 -7.13 -21.27 -47.43
CA SER A 23 -8.45 -21.28 -48.07
C SER A 23 -9.53 -20.61 -47.23
N LYS A 24 -9.62 -20.94 -45.92
CA LYS A 24 -10.59 -20.35 -44.99
C LYS A 24 -10.39 -18.83 -44.83
N LEU A 25 -9.15 -18.38 -44.80
CA LEU A 25 -8.79 -16.95 -44.69
C LEU A 25 -8.80 -16.22 -46.01
N LYS A 26 -8.98 -16.92 -47.12
CA LYS A 26 -8.91 -16.38 -48.53
C LYS A 26 -7.58 -15.63 -48.78
N VAL A 27 -6.48 -16.24 -48.35
CA VAL A 27 -5.11 -15.72 -48.54
C VAL A 27 -4.25 -16.77 -49.24
N ASP A 28 -3.11 -16.32 -49.80
CA ASP A 28 -2.17 -17.24 -50.40
C ASP A 28 -1.45 -18.10 -49.34
N HIS A 29 -1.24 -19.36 -49.65
CA HIS A 29 -0.56 -20.32 -48.77
C HIS A 29 0.86 -19.89 -48.43
N ALA A 30 1.61 -19.33 -49.40
CA ALA A 30 2.97 -18.85 -49.16
C ALA A 30 2.99 -17.63 -48.21
N TYR A 31 1.97 -16.77 -48.28
CA TYR A 31 1.80 -15.65 -47.34
C TYR A 31 1.52 -16.17 -45.91
N LEU A 32 0.65 -17.15 -45.77
CA LEU A 32 0.33 -17.74 -44.44
C LEU A 32 1.56 -18.41 -43.83
N SER A 33 2.36 -19.13 -44.63
CA SER A 33 3.62 -19.73 -44.18
C SER A 33 4.60 -18.67 -43.70
N ARG A 34 4.73 -17.55 -44.38
CA ARG A 34 5.57 -16.42 -43.97
C ARG A 34 5.09 -15.75 -42.68
N LEU A 35 3.77 -15.66 -42.50
CA LEU A 35 3.19 -15.17 -41.24
C LEU A 35 3.52 -16.09 -40.04
N GLU A 36 3.37 -17.42 -40.20
CA GLU A 36 3.71 -18.39 -39.13
C GLU A 36 5.20 -18.38 -38.77
N ASN A 37 6.04 -18.13 -39.79
CA ASN A 37 7.50 -18.04 -39.61
C ASN A 37 7.98 -16.66 -39.13
N GLY A 38 7.08 -15.69 -38.98
CA GLY A 38 7.40 -14.34 -38.53
C GLY A 38 8.18 -13.48 -39.53
N THR A 39 8.28 -13.89 -40.80
CA THR A 39 9.02 -13.17 -41.84
C THR A 39 8.23 -12.01 -42.45
N VAL A 40 6.92 -11.97 -42.21
CA VAL A 40 6.02 -10.89 -42.67
C VAL A 40 5.05 -10.53 -41.53
N SER A 41 4.81 -9.24 -41.37
CA SER A 41 3.80 -8.76 -40.43
C SER A 41 2.38 -8.85 -41.02
N PRO A 42 1.37 -9.30 -40.25
CA PRO A 42 0.00 -9.38 -40.77
C PRO A 42 -0.61 -8.00 -41.00
N SER A 43 -1.48 -7.89 -42.02
CA SER A 43 -2.35 -6.71 -42.19
C SER A 43 -3.45 -6.71 -41.13
N GLU A 44 -4.03 -5.56 -40.80
CA GLU A 44 -5.19 -5.51 -39.88
C GLU A 44 -6.37 -6.33 -40.37
N LYS A 45 -6.61 -6.32 -41.70
CA LYS A 45 -7.62 -7.17 -42.30
C LYS A 45 -7.39 -8.64 -42.00
N THR A 46 -6.13 -9.09 -42.11
CA THR A 46 -5.74 -10.47 -41.81
C THR A 46 -5.91 -10.79 -40.33
N ILE A 47 -5.52 -9.87 -39.43
CA ILE A 47 -5.71 -10.04 -37.98
C ILE A 47 -7.19 -10.21 -37.64
N ARG A 48 -8.06 -9.34 -38.16
CA ARG A 48 -9.52 -9.43 -37.94
C ARG A 48 -10.13 -10.71 -38.52
N GLN A 49 -9.65 -11.21 -39.65
CA GLN A 49 -10.11 -12.48 -40.23
C GLN A 49 -9.70 -13.68 -39.33
N ILE A 50 -8.46 -13.69 -38.86
CA ILE A 50 -7.96 -14.72 -37.95
C ILE A 50 -8.70 -14.68 -36.61
N ALA A 51 -8.89 -13.49 -36.05
CA ALA A 51 -9.65 -13.29 -34.81
C ALA A 51 -11.05 -13.87 -34.86
N ARG A 52 -11.78 -13.59 -35.98
CA ARG A 52 -13.14 -14.12 -36.23
C ARG A 52 -13.13 -15.64 -36.39
N LEU A 53 -12.18 -16.17 -37.15
CA LEU A 53 -12.10 -17.62 -37.44
C LEU A 53 -11.83 -18.43 -36.17
N PHE A 54 -10.93 -17.93 -35.29
CA PHE A 54 -10.55 -18.62 -34.06
C PHE A 54 -11.35 -18.20 -32.84
N ARG A 55 -12.22 -17.18 -32.95
CA ARG A 55 -13.02 -16.56 -31.86
C ARG A 55 -12.14 -16.01 -30.74
N ILE A 56 -11.17 -15.21 -31.09
CA ILE A 56 -10.20 -14.57 -30.19
C ILE A 56 -10.41 -13.07 -30.26
N PRO A 57 -10.22 -12.30 -29.16
CA PRO A 57 -10.22 -10.86 -29.20
C PRO A 57 -9.21 -10.33 -30.21
N THR A 58 -9.63 -9.36 -31.04
CA THR A 58 -8.78 -8.77 -32.08
C THR A 58 -7.56 -8.08 -31.47
N GLU A 59 -7.75 -7.48 -30.31
CA GLU A 59 -6.74 -6.75 -29.53
C GLU A 59 -5.58 -7.67 -29.14
N GLU A 60 -5.87 -8.89 -28.70
CA GLU A 60 -4.86 -9.88 -28.31
C GLU A 60 -3.95 -10.25 -29.49
N LEU A 61 -4.55 -10.48 -30.65
CA LEU A 61 -3.81 -10.78 -31.88
C LEU A 61 -3.05 -9.59 -32.44
N SER A 62 -3.60 -8.38 -32.32
CA SER A 62 -2.91 -7.14 -32.72
C SER A 62 -1.65 -6.93 -31.90
N LEU A 63 -1.75 -7.09 -30.59
CA LEU A 63 -0.60 -6.98 -29.69
C LEU A 63 0.45 -8.05 -29.96
N ALA A 64 0.04 -9.31 -30.23
CA ALA A 64 0.96 -10.39 -30.61
C ALA A 64 1.70 -10.07 -31.94
N ALA A 65 1.07 -9.30 -32.83
CA ALA A 65 1.67 -8.80 -34.07
C ALA A 65 2.54 -7.54 -33.89
N GLY A 66 2.69 -7.04 -32.65
CA GLY A 66 3.40 -5.80 -32.36
C GLY A 66 2.64 -4.55 -32.82
N LYS A 67 1.32 -4.64 -32.99
CA LYS A 67 0.46 -3.52 -33.39
C LYS A 67 -0.47 -3.11 -32.27
N LEU A 68 -0.54 -1.80 -32.02
CA LEU A 68 -1.58 -1.25 -31.14
C LEU A 68 -2.88 -1.12 -31.97
N PRO A 69 -4.06 -1.38 -31.35
CA PRO A 69 -5.35 -0.99 -31.95
C PRO A 69 -5.36 0.51 -32.20
N ASP A 70 -6.04 0.93 -33.30
CA ASP A 70 -6.02 2.33 -33.79
C ASP A 70 -6.53 3.33 -32.75
N ASP A 71 -7.55 2.96 -31.99
CA ASP A 71 -8.10 3.74 -30.88
C ASP A 71 -7.11 3.91 -29.74
N VAL A 72 -6.34 2.88 -29.41
CA VAL A 72 -5.27 2.94 -28.41
C VAL A 72 -4.07 3.73 -28.93
N ALA A 73 -3.69 3.52 -30.20
CA ALA A 73 -2.60 4.24 -30.82
C ALA A 73 -2.88 5.75 -30.88
N SER A 74 -4.11 6.17 -31.15
CA SER A 74 -4.49 7.59 -31.14
C SER A 74 -4.28 8.25 -29.78
N ILE A 75 -4.57 7.55 -28.68
CA ILE A 75 -4.32 8.05 -27.32
C ILE A 75 -2.82 8.30 -27.09
N PHE A 76 -1.96 7.40 -27.57
CA PHE A 76 -0.50 7.60 -27.46
C PHE A 76 0.03 8.76 -28.32
N TYR A 77 -0.61 9.05 -29.44
CA TYR A 77 -0.23 10.20 -30.29
C TYR A 77 -0.71 11.52 -29.68
N GLU A 78 -1.90 11.54 -29.11
CA GLU A 78 -2.53 12.75 -28.58
C GLU A 78 -2.00 13.09 -27.16
N TYR A 79 -1.79 12.06 -26.32
CA TYR A 79 -1.37 12.18 -24.91
C TYR A 79 -0.17 11.27 -24.58
N PRO A 80 1.01 11.45 -25.21
CA PRO A 80 2.11 10.49 -25.11
C PRO A 80 2.68 10.35 -23.69
N LYS A 81 2.76 11.46 -22.94
CA LYS A 81 3.28 11.46 -21.56
C LYS A 81 2.30 10.83 -20.59
N GLU A 82 1.04 11.22 -20.68
CA GLU A 82 -0.06 10.77 -19.84
C GLU A 82 -0.34 9.28 -20.06
N ALA A 83 -0.40 8.84 -21.31
CA ALA A 83 -0.57 7.43 -21.66
C ALA A 83 0.59 6.56 -21.14
N ALA A 84 1.82 7.01 -21.32
CA ALA A 84 2.99 6.32 -20.80
C ALA A 84 3.00 6.29 -19.27
N LEU A 85 2.63 7.39 -18.61
CA LEU A 85 2.52 7.46 -17.14
C LEU A 85 1.42 6.51 -16.65
N PHE A 86 0.24 6.55 -17.23
CA PHE A 86 -0.89 5.67 -16.90
C PHE A 86 -0.52 4.19 -17.00
N LEU A 87 0.17 3.79 -18.08
CA LEU A 87 0.62 2.40 -18.23
C LEU A 87 1.68 2.02 -17.19
N ARG A 88 2.63 2.91 -16.91
CA ARG A 88 3.64 2.68 -15.88
C ARG A 88 2.99 2.52 -14.50
N GLU A 89 2.06 3.41 -14.14
CA GLU A 89 1.32 3.32 -12.87
C GLU A 89 0.46 2.06 -12.80
N ARG A 90 -0.17 1.68 -13.90
CA ARG A 90 -1.06 0.52 -13.95
C ARG A 90 -0.32 -0.81 -13.93
N PHE A 91 0.84 -0.89 -14.60
CA PHE A 91 1.59 -2.12 -14.87
C PHE A 91 3.01 -2.13 -14.27
N ALA A 92 3.43 -1.09 -13.55
CA ALA A 92 4.76 -1.03 -12.88
C ALA A 92 4.99 -2.21 -11.92
N VAL A 93 3.92 -2.85 -11.46
CA VAL A 93 4.00 -4.06 -10.61
C VAL A 93 4.52 -5.29 -11.40
N TYR A 94 4.50 -5.26 -12.73
CA TYR A 94 4.84 -6.41 -13.58
C TYR A 94 6.21 -6.35 -14.27
N ASN A 95 6.93 -5.22 -14.22
CA ASN A 95 8.23 -5.09 -14.87
C ASN A 95 9.32 -4.66 -13.89
N THR A 96 9.84 -5.64 -13.14
CA THR A 96 11.05 -5.52 -12.30
C THR A 96 12.36 -5.38 -13.08
N THR A 97 12.33 -5.20 -14.41
CA THR A 97 13.54 -5.12 -15.26
C THR A 97 14.03 -3.70 -15.53
N VAL A 98 13.24 -2.66 -15.24
CA VAL A 98 13.73 -1.28 -15.20
C VAL A 98 13.86 -0.93 -13.73
N ALA A 99 15.06 -0.95 -13.20
CA ALA A 99 15.35 -0.48 -11.85
C ALA A 99 14.87 0.98 -11.76
N PRO A 100 13.83 1.29 -10.96
CA PRO A 100 13.42 2.67 -10.78
C PRO A 100 14.53 3.42 -10.07
N GLU A 101 14.81 4.64 -10.51
CA GLU A 101 15.64 5.55 -9.74
C GLU A 101 15.03 5.69 -8.35
N ARG A 102 15.75 5.27 -7.34
CA ARG A 102 15.34 5.35 -5.94
C ARG A 102 15.19 6.81 -5.57
N GLY A 103 14.01 7.20 -5.10
CA GLY A 103 13.81 8.50 -4.50
C GLY A 103 14.67 8.61 -3.24
N GLY A 104 15.73 9.45 -3.29
CA GLY A 104 16.38 9.99 -2.09
C GLY A 104 17.35 9.09 -1.32
N GLY A 105 17.95 8.05 -1.92
CA GLY A 105 19.05 7.31 -1.29
C GLY A 105 20.05 6.85 -2.33
N ASN A 106 21.34 7.01 -2.07
CA ASN A 106 22.43 6.48 -2.90
C ASN A 106 22.19 5.01 -3.25
N GLY A 107 22.11 4.69 -4.52
CA GLY A 107 21.64 3.44 -5.14
C GLY A 107 22.35 2.13 -4.78
N HIS A 108 22.81 1.94 -3.55
CA HIS A 108 23.34 0.69 -3.05
C HIS A 108 22.23 -0.12 -2.36
N LYS A 109 21.92 -1.31 -2.88
CA LYS A 109 21.15 -2.32 -2.14
C LYS A 109 21.92 -2.67 -0.87
N GLN A 110 21.47 -2.18 0.26
CA GLN A 110 22.02 -2.57 1.56
C GLN A 110 21.25 -3.78 2.08
N LYS A 111 21.98 -4.82 2.46
CA LYS A 111 21.33 -5.95 3.15
C LYS A 111 20.74 -5.46 4.46
N PRO A 112 19.44 -5.75 4.77
CA PRO A 112 18.84 -5.37 6.02
C PRO A 112 19.68 -5.82 7.20
N LYS A 113 20.09 -4.87 8.06
CA LYS A 113 20.89 -5.16 9.24
C LYS A 113 19.97 -5.25 10.45
N LEU A 114 19.86 -6.44 11.06
CA LEU A 114 19.17 -6.60 12.34
C LEU A 114 19.97 -5.86 13.42
N VAL A 115 19.35 -4.85 14.05
CA VAL A 115 20.00 -4.00 15.08
C VAL A 115 19.43 -4.19 16.46
N PHE A 116 18.19 -4.70 16.59
CA PHE A 116 17.57 -4.96 17.88
C PHE A 116 16.54 -6.09 17.78
N LYS A 117 16.43 -6.86 18.85
CA LYS A 117 15.49 -7.97 18.94
C LYS A 117 14.89 -8.04 20.35
N THR A 118 13.59 -8.30 20.43
CA THR A 118 12.87 -8.59 21.65
C THR A 118 12.30 -10.02 21.60
N ARG A 119 11.54 -10.40 22.62
CA ARG A 119 10.74 -11.63 22.57
C ARG A 119 9.72 -11.61 21.43
N TRP A 120 9.16 -10.44 21.12
CA TRP A 120 8.04 -10.31 20.20
C TRP A 120 8.44 -9.73 18.85
N GLY A 121 9.61 -9.12 18.70
CA GLY A 121 9.89 -8.43 17.47
C GLY A 121 11.35 -8.27 17.07
N GLN A 122 11.53 -7.73 15.87
CA GLN A 122 12.82 -7.51 15.23
C GLN A 122 12.85 -6.14 14.56
N LEU A 123 13.89 -5.34 14.83
CA LEU A 123 14.15 -4.04 14.21
C LEU A 123 15.37 -4.14 13.29
N TYR A 124 15.17 -3.70 12.08
CA TYR A 124 16.22 -3.63 11.07
C TYR A 124 16.59 -2.16 10.76
N GLN A 125 17.87 -1.90 10.54
CA GLN A 125 18.33 -0.62 10.01
C GLN A 125 18.54 -0.77 8.51
N CYS A 126 17.65 -0.19 7.72
CA CYS A 126 17.65 -0.23 6.24
C CYS A 126 16.52 0.61 5.65
N ASP A 127 16.56 0.81 4.34
CA ASP A 127 15.39 1.28 3.58
C ASP A 127 14.28 0.20 3.60
N CYS A 128 13.03 0.65 3.70
CA CYS A 128 11.88 -0.25 3.63
C CYS A 128 11.85 -1.08 2.33
N LEU A 129 12.28 -0.50 1.21
CA LEU A 129 12.38 -1.19 -0.08
C LEU A 129 13.51 -2.23 -0.16
N ASP A 130 14.43 -2.25 0.80
CA ASP A 130 15.41 -3.33 0.97
C ASP A 130 14.89 -4.43 1.91
N LEU A 131 14.08 -4.09 2.93
CA LEU A 131 13.50 -5.06 3.86
C LEU A 131 12.31 -5.82 3.24
N LEU A 132 11.36 -5.11 2.67
CA LEU A 132 10.09 -5.68 2.21
C LEU A 132 10.25 -6.89 1.29
N PRO A 133 11.16 -6.90 0.29
CA PRO A 133 11.39 -8.07 -0.57
C PRO A 133 11.90 -9.31 0.17
N THR A 134 12.48 -9.16 1.37
CA THR A 134 12.96 -10.28 2.19
C THR A 134 11.86 -10.96 2.99
N ILE A 135 10.71 -10.29 3.13
CA ILE A 135 9.55 -10.80 3.87
C ILE A 135 8.73 -11.71 2.94
N PRO A 136 8.40 -12.94 3.34
CA PRO A 136 7.58 -13.83 2.53
C PRO A 136 6.20 -13.23 2.21
N SER A 137 5.63 -13.64 1.06
CA SER A 137 4.26 -13.27 0.71
C SER A 137 3.28 -13.86 1.72
N GLU A 138 2.18 -13.12 1.97
CA GLU A 138 1.04 -13.59 2.77
C GLU A 138 1.39 -14.11 4.18
N CYS A 139 2.34 -13.43 4.85
CA CYS A 139 2.78 -13.82 6.19
C CYS A 139 2.44 -12.82 7.30
N VAL A 140 2.00 -11.60 6.95
CA VAL A 140 1.73 -10.50 7.89
C VAL A 140 0.23 -10.38 8.16
N ASP A 141 -0.16 -10.28 9.43
CA ASP A 141 -1.57 -10.14 9.84
C ASP A 141 -2.05 -8.69 9.80
N LEU A 142 -1.18 -7.75 10.20
CA LEU A 142 -1.44 -6.31 10.18
C LEU A 142 -0.23 -5.57 9.60
N VAL A 143 -0.47 -4.69 8.66
CA VAL A 143 0.48 -3.66 8.25
C VAL A 143 -0.02 -2.30 8.72
N PHE A 144 0.84 -1.55 9.39
CA PHE A 144 0.66 -0.12 9.65
C PHE A 144 1.78 0.65 8.97
N ALA A 145 1.47 1.70 8.22
CA ALA A 145 2.44 2.49 7.48
C ALA A 145 2.24 3.99 7.74
N ASP A 146 3.28 4.66 8.26
CA ASP A 146 3.37 6.12 8.48
C ASP A 146 4.58 6.67 7.71
N PRO A 147 4.53 6.72 6.36
CA PRO A 147 5.65 7.18 5.54
C PRO A 147 5.89 8.69 5.71
N PRO A 148 7.06 9.22 5.30
CA PRO A 148 7.28 10.65 5.15
C PRO A 148 6.17 11.29 4.29
N PHE A 149 5.71 12.51 4.68
CA PHE A 149 4.52 13.13 4.07
C PHE A 149 4.83 14.08 2.92
N ASN A 150 6.09 14.16 2.51
CA ASN A 150 6.56 15.11 1.49
C ASN A 150 6.20 16.56 1.82
N LEU A 151 6.56 17.00 3.03
CA LEU A 151 6.28 18.33 3.59
C LEU A 151 7.53 19.17 3.82
N ARG A 152 8.66 18.84 3.22
CA ARG A 152 9.96 19.52 3.41
C ARG A 152 10.45 19.46 4.86
N LYS A 153 10.15 18.38 5.56
CA LYS A 153 10.64 18.18 6.92
C LYS A 153 11.99 17.50 6.92
N ASN A 154 12.84 17.93 7.83
CA ASN A 154 14.11 17.25 8.05
C ASN A 154 13.89 16.01 8.92
N TYR A 155 14.00 14.84 8.32
CA TYR A 155 13.97 13.55 9.02
C TYR A 155 15.37 12.94 9.19
N GLY A 156 16.44 13.63 8.73
CA GLY A 156 17.81 13.18 8.75
C GLY A 156 18.50 13.41 7.41
N LYS A 157 19.59 12.67 7.13
CA LYS A 157 20.36 12.82 5.89
C LYS A 157 19.95 11.88 4.77
N LEU A 158 19.22 10.80 5.11
CA LEU A 158 18.88 9.73 4.18
C LEU A 158 17.45 9.81 3.65
N VAL A 159 16.61 10.65 4.27
CA VAL A 159 15.20 10.84 3.88
C VAL A 159 15.04 12.18 3.17
N ASP A 160 14.66 12.14 1.90
CA ASP A 160 14.27 13.31 1.13
C ASP A 160 12.74 13.49 1.22
N ASP A 161 12.29 14.49 1.99
CA ASP A 161 10.88 14.82 2.19
C ASP A 161 10.43 16.02 1.30
N ASP A 162 11.17 16.32 0.22
CA ASP A 162 10.87 17.35 -0.78
C ASP A 162 10.95 16.80 -2.21
N LEU A 163 10.38 15.63 -2.43
CA LEU A 163 10.32 15.03 -3.74
C LEU A 163 9.28 15.74 -4.62
N GLU A 164 9.55 15.79 -5.93
CA GLU A 164 8.54 16.11 -6.92
C GLU A 164 7.37 15.11 -6.80
N GLU A 165 6.14 15.59 -6.99
CA GLU A 165 4.90 14.83 -6.70
C GLU A 165 4.86 13.46 -7.42
N GLY A 166 5.22 13.42 -8.70
CA GLY A 166 5.23 12.18 -9.47
C GLY A 166 6.27 11.18 -8.95
N ARG A 167 7.44 11.66 -8.52
CA ARG A 167 8.49 10.82 -7.92
C ARG A 167 8.07 10.27 -6.55
N TYR A 168 7.41 11.11 -5.72
CA TYR A 168 6.89 10.67 -4.43
C TYR A 168 5.84 9.57 -4.61
N LEU A 169 4.91 9.73 -5.55
CA LEU A 169 3.89 8.72 -5.85
C LEU A 169 4.52 7.43 -6.41
N GLN A 170 5.49 7.54 -7.32
CA GLN A 170 6.18 6.38 -7.87
C GLN A 170 6.90 5.58 -6.77
N TRP A 171 7.62 6.25 -5.87
CA TRP A 171 8.23 5.62 -4.70
C TRP A 171 7.17 4.98 -3.80
N SER A 172 6.05 5.67 -3.57
CA SER A 172 4.97 5.19 -2.72
C SER A 172 4.32 3.92 -3.27
N TYR A 173 4.10 3.83 -4.57
CA TYR A 173 3.49 2.65 -5.18
C TYR A 173 4.37 1.39 -5.08
N GLN A 174 5.70 1.55 -4.98
CA GLN A 174 6.60 0.42 -4.79
C GLN A 174 6.37 -0.25 -3.43
N TRP A 175 6.46 0.51 -2.33
CA TRP A 175 6.25 -0.07 -1.01
C TRP A 175 4.77 -0.46 -0.78
N LEU A 176 3.78 0.26 -1.31
CA LEU A 176 2.37 -0.14 -1.25
C LEU A 176 2.14 -1.50 -1.91
N GLY A 177 2.75 -1.74 -3.08
CA GLY A 177 2.68 -3.05 -3.76
C GLY A 177 3.24 -4.19 -2.92
N GLU A 178 4.40 -3.97 -2.30
CA GLU A 178 5.01 -4.93 -1.39
C GLU A 178 4.15 -5.18 -0.13
N LEU A 179 3.53 -4.13 0.43
CA LEU A 179 2.61 -4.29 1.55
C LEU A 179 1.39 -5.16 1.19
N CYS A 180 0.83 -4.99 -0.01
CA CYS A 180 -0.24 -5.87 -0.50
C CYS A 180 0.23 -7.31 -0.67
N ARG A 181 1.49 -7.53 -1.11
CA ARG A 181 2.08 -8.85 -1.30
C ARG A 181 2.26 -9.59 0.03
N VAL A 182 2.84 -8.94 1.03
CA VAL A 182 3.16 -9.57 2.32
C VAL A 182 1.94 -9.78 3.21
N LEU A 183 0.84 -9.05 2.96
CA LEU A 183 -0.38 -9.14 3.74
C LEU A 183 -1.08 -10.48 3.50
N LYS A 184 -1.44 -11.19 4.58
CA LYS A 184 -2.22 -12.43 4.54
C LYS A 184 -3.62 -12.21 3.97
N PRO A 185 -4.26 -13.24 3.36
CA PRO A 185 -5.70 -13.24 3.19
C PRO A 185 -6.40 -13.00 4.53
N GLY A 186 -7.32 -12.04 4.58
CA GLY A 186 -7.97 -11.58 5.81
C GLY A 186 -7.15 -10.62 6.67
N GLY A 187 -5.92 -10.32 6.29
CA GLY A 187 -5.07 -9.33 6.97
C GLY A 187 -5.54 -7.90 6.75
N SER A 188 -5.10 -6.99 7.60
CA SER A 188 -5.48 -5.57 7.63
C SER A 188 -4.30 -4.67 7.29
N LEU A 189 -4.55 -3.64 6.47
CA LEU A 189 -3.59 -2.60 6.12
C LEU A 189 -4.14 -1.24 6.57
N PHE A 190 -3.33 -0.51 7.32
CA PHE A 190 -3.60 0.89 7.66
C PHE A 190 -2.49 1.77 7.12
N VAL A 191 -2.85 2.86 6.42
CA VAL A 191 -1.91 3.86 5.89
C VAL A 191 -2.27 5.23 6.43
N TYR A 192 -1.38 5.80 7.23
CA TYR A 192 -1.54 7.11 7.84
C TYR A 192 -0.82 8.17 7.01
N ASN A 193 -1.55 9.17 6.52
CA ASN A 193 -0.97 10.27 5.74
C ASN A 193 -1.92 11.46 5.67
N LEU A 194 -1.52 12.49 4.91
CA LEU A 194 -2.39 13.60 4.52
C LEU A 194 -3.46 13.13 3.53
N PRO A 195 -4.68 13.71 3.58
CA PRO A 195 -5.72 13.45 2.59
C PRO A 195 -5.24 13.60 1.13
N LYS A 196 -4.38 14.60 0.87
CA LYS A 196 -3.80 14.86 -0.46
C LYS A 196 -3.15 13.60 -1.05
N TRP A 197 -2.35 12.87 -0.27
CA TRP A 197 -1.63 11.68 -0.73
C TRP A 197 -2.50 10.43 -0.68
N ASN A 198 -3.33 10.33 0.35
CA ASN A 198 -4.20 9.18 0.55
C ASN A 198 -5.26 9.01 -0.55
N ILE A 199 -5.63 10.04 -1.30
CA ILE A 199 -6.46 9.93 -2.51
C ILE A 199 -5.78 9.00 -3.53
N HIS A 200 -4.50 9.23 -3.81
CA HIS A 200 -3.71 8.42 -4.76
C HIS A 200 -3.44 7.01 -4.23
N PHE A 201 -3.09 6.90 -2.95
CA PHE A 201 -2.86 5.61 -2.30
C PHE A 201 -4.13 4.76 -2.27
N SER A 202 -5.27 5.36 -1.99
CA SER A 202 -6.58 4.71 -2.01
C SER A 202 -6.92 4.17 -3.40
N ALA A 203 -6.70 4.96 -4.46
CA ALA A 203 -6.91 4.53 -5.84
C ALA A 203 -6.03 3.33 -6.22
N PHE A 204 -4.77 3.30 -5.76
CA PHE A 204 -3.86 2.18 -5.97
C PHE A 204 -4.30 0.93 -5.19
N LEU A 205 -4.56 1.07 -3.90
CA LEU A 205 -4.91 -0.04 -3.00
C LEU A 205 -6.23 -0.71 -3.38
N SER A 206 -7.23 0.06 -3.83
CA SER A 206 -8.56 -0.46 -4.23
C SER A 206 -8.52 -1.45 -5.40
N ARG A 207 -7.40 -1.53 -6.11
CA ARG A 207 -7.21 -2.53 -7.19
C ARG A 207 -6.85 -3.92 -6.67
N GLN A 208 -6.34 -4.02 -5.45
CA GLN A 208 -5.78 -5.24 -4.88
C GLN A 208 -6.43 -5.64 -3.55
N LEU A 209 -6.94 -4.67 -2.82
CA LEU A 209 -7.49 -4.83 -1.48
C LEU A 209 -8.93 -4.31 -1.40
N THR A 210 -9.65 -4.75 -0.38
CA THR A 210 -11.02 -4.30 -0.10
C THR A 210 -10.98 -3.07 0.80
N PHE A 211 -11.50 -1.94 0.31
CA PHE A 211 -11.68 -0.73 1.11
C PHE A 211 -12.62 -0.98 2.29
N ARG A 212 -12.26 -0.48 3.46
CA ARG A 212 -13.07 -0.54 4.67
C ARG A 212 -13.50 0.82 5.14
N HIS A 213 -12.54 1.69 5.48
CA HIS A 213 -12.81 3.02 6.00
C HIS A 213 -11.75 4.01 5.59
N TRP A 214 -12.18 5.25 5.43
CA TRP A 214 -11.32 6.44 5.47
C TRP A 214 -11.54 7.08 6.84
N ILE A 215 -10.58 6.93 7.74
CA ILE A 215 -10.70 7.40 9.11
C ILE A 215 -10.10 8.79 9.22
N ALA A 216 -10.87 9.76 9.73
CA ALA A 216 -10.38 11.10 10.02
C ALA A 216 -9.86 11.18 11.45
N ILE A 217 -8.57 11.52 11.60
CA ILE A 217 -7.93 11.70 12.92
C ILE A 217 -7.74 13.19 13.17
N ASN A 218 -8.49 13.74 14.10
CA ASN A 218 -8.55 15.17 14.38
C ASN A 218 -7.23 15.71 14.96
N ILE A 219 -6.73 16.81 14.40
CA ILE A 219 -5.51 17.52 14.81
C ILE A 219 -5.85 18.78 15.64
N LYS A 220 -6.90 18.92 16.24
CA LYS A 220 -7.45 19.98 17.13
C LYS A 220 -6.98 21.43 16.97
N THR A 221 -5.81 21.75 16.40
CA THR A 221 -5.35 23.14 16.16
C THR A 221 -4.37 23.18 15.02
N THR A 222 -4.68 23.97 14.02
CA THR A 222 -3.79 24.37 12.94
C THR A 222 -3.85 25.88 12.78
N LEU A 223 -2.83 26.49 12.24
CA LEU A 223 -2.85 27.90 11.87
C LEU A 223 -3.59 28.08 10.54
N PRO A 224 -4.31 29.20 10.34
CA PRO A 224 -4.97 29.48 9.08
C PRO A 224 -3.98 29.54 7.93
N ILE A 225 -4.38 28.98 6.80
CA ILE A 225 -3.60 29.05 5.56
C ILE A 225 -4.41 29.87 4.57
N PRO A 226 -3.86 30.98 4.03
CA PRO A 226 -4.57 31.80 3.05
C PRO A 226 -5.07 30.97 1.86
N GLY A 227 -6.30 31.23 1.42
CA GLY A 227 -6.88 30.62 0.22
C GLY A 227 -7.40 29.17 0.38
N ARG A 228 -7.41 28.59 1.58
CA ARG A 228 -7.96 27.24 1.82
C ARG A 228 -8.50 27.04 3.24
N LEU A 229 -9.29 25.99 3.41
CA LEU A 229 -9.78 25.59 4.72
C LEU A 229 -8.63 25.12 5.63
N TYR A 230 -8.84 25.23 6.94
CA TYR A 230 -7.92 24.68 7.93
C TYR A 230 -7.77 23.17 7.75
N PRO A 231 -6.55 22.65 7.56
CA PRO A 231 -6.33 21.21 7.61
C PRO A 231 -6.46 20.73 9.05
N SER A 232 -7.61 20.16 9.40
CA SER A 232 -7.95 19.80 10.79
C SER A 232 -7.81 18.31 11.08
N HIS A 233 -7.43 17.48 10.11
CA HIS A 233 -7.27 16.04 10.29
C HIS A 233 -6.17 15.46 9.45
N TYR A 234 -5.56 14.38 9.96
CA TYR A 234 -4.86 13.37 9.16
C TYR A 234 -5.85 12.30 8.73
N SER A 235 -5.56 11.63 7.63
CA SER A 235 -6.34 10.50 7.17
C SER A 235 -5.62 9.19 7.45
N LEU A 236 -6.38 8.19 7.90
CA LEU A 236 -5.93 6.82 8.07
C LEU A 236 -6.78 5.93 7.16
N LEU A 237 -6.20 5.43 6.09
CA LEU A 237 -6.85 4.45 5.22
C LEU A 237 -6.89 3.11 5.94
N TYR A 238 -8.02 2.42 5.86
CA TYR A 238 -8.17 1.05 6.33
C TYR A 238 -8.62 0.16 5.18
N TYR A 239 -7.82 -0.84 4.88
CA TYR A 239 -8.05 -1.86 3.86
C TYR A 239 -7.88 -3.26 4.43
N THR A 240 -8.46 -4.27 3.77
CA THR A 240 -8.25 -5.68 4.10
C THR A 240 -8.03 -6.50 2.83
N LYS A 241 -7.24 -7.57 2.92
CA LYS A 241 -7.10 -8.54 1.82
C LYS A 241 -8.29 -9.51 1.85
N GLY A 242 -9.38 -9.13 1.20
CA GLY A 242 -10.68 -9.82 1.26
C GLY A 242 -11.42 -9.60 2.58
N LYS A 243 -12.17 -10.61 3.05
CA LYS A 243 -12.90 -10.55 4.33
C LYS A 243 -11.91 -10.52 5.49
N PRO A 244 -12.02 -9.57 6.46
CA PRO A 244 -11.10 -9.50 7.58
C PRO A 244 -11.20 -10.76 8.44
N ARG A 245 -10.04 -11.32 8.82
CA ARG A 245 -9.95 -12.42 9.78
C ARG A 245 -10.35 -11.96 11.18
N VAL A 246 -9.86 -10.78 11.56
CA VAL A 246 -10.15 -10.12 12.83
C VAL A 246 -10.77 -8.77 12.55
N PHE A 247 -11.92 -8.52 13.16
CA PHE A 247 -12.55 -7.20 13.19
C PHE A 247 -13.29 -7.04 14.51
N ASN A 248 -12.59 -6.53 15.49
CA ASN A 248 -13.17 -6.18 16.77
C ASN A 248 -13.77 -4.77 16.73
N ARG A 249 -14.84 -4.55 17.48
CA ARG A 249 -15.50 -3.24 17.59
C ARG A 249 -15.21 -2.63 18.95
N PRO A 250 -14.08 -1.91 19.13
CA PRO A 250 -13.83 -1.23 20.40
C PRO A 250 -14.93 -0.20 20.65
N ARG A 251 -15.24 -0.02 21.92
CA ARG A 251 -16.22 0.97 22.36
C ARG A 251 -15.49 2.18 22.91
N VAL A 252 -16.11 3.35 22.71
CA VAL A 252 -15.67 4.62 23.30
C VAL A 252 -16.63 5.03 24.39
N PRO A 253 -16.18 5.74 25.42
CA PRO A 253 -17.04 6.24 26.47
C PRO A 253 -18.20 7.05 25.90
N ILE A 254 -19.38 6.95 26.53
CA ILE A 254 -20.51 7.80 26.16
C ILE A 254 -20.10 9.27 26.35
N PRO A 255 -20.26 10.14 25.33
CA PRO A 255 -19.89 11.53 25.44
C PRO A 255 -20.66 12.23 26.55
N LYS A 256 -19.97 13.13 27.26
CA LYS A 256 -20.60 14.01 28.25
C LYS A 256 -20.63 15.44 27.73
N CYS A 257 -21.51 16.26 28.29
CA CYS A 257 -21.57 17.67 27.96
C CYS A 257 -20.22 18.34 28.24
N ARG A 258 -19.65 18.98 27.24
CA ARG A 258 -18.34 19.66 27.36
C ARG A 258 -18.38 20.86 28.28
N HIS A 259 -19.56 21.45 28.52
CA HIS A 259 -19.72 22.63 29.33
C HIS A 259 -19.89 22.31 30.84
N CYS A 260 -20.79 21.38 31.17
CA CYS A 260 -21.11 21.05 32.58
C CYS A 260 -20.60 19.68 33.03
N GLY A 261 -19.97 18.88 32.16
CA GLY A 261 -19.52 17.52 32.47
C GLY A 261 -20.63 16.49 32.70
N GLY A 262 -21.89 16.94 32.65
CA GLY A 262 -23.05 16.09 32.84
C GLY A 262 -23.43 15.28 31.62
N ASP A 263 -24.44 14.47 31.75
CA ASP A 263 -24.97 13.66 30.65
C ASP A 263 -25.56 14.54 29.55
N ILE A 264 -25.39 14.14 28.29
CA ILE A 264 -26.02 14.80 27.16
C ILE A 264 -27.54 14.56 27.23
N LYS A 265 -28.30 15.61 27.03
CA LYS A 265 -29.77 15.54 27.07
C LYS A 265 -30.29 14.62 25.96
N ASP A 266 -31.17 13.71 26.36
CA ASP A 266 -31.78 12.72 25.45
C ASP A 266 -33.06 13.27 24.83
N TYR A 267 -32.93 13.93 23.69
CA TYR A 267 -34.08 14.50 22.97
C TYR A 267 -34.94 13.46 22.22
N GLY A 268 -34.38 12.26 21.98
CA GLY A 268 -35.05 11.23 21.19
C GLY A 268 -35.48 9.99 21.97
N GLY A 269 -35.27 9.97 23.29
CA GLY A 269 -35.61 8.80 24.14
C GLY A 269 -34.75 7.56 23.84
N HIS A 270 -33.59 7.73 23.21
CA HIS A 270 -32.72 6.63 22.79
C HIS A 270 -31.77 6.16 23.87
N ARG A 271 -31.63 6.89 25.00
CA ARG A 271 -30.68 6.59 26.08
C ARG A 271 -30.88 5.18 26.67
N LYS A 272 -32.11 4.71 26.74
CA LYS A 272 -32.43 3.35 27.21
C LYS A 272 -31.87 2.23 26.35
N TRP A 273 -31.50 2.53 25.10
CA TRP A 273 -30.91 1.58 24.16
C TRP A 273 -29.38 1.66 24.09
N LEU A 274 -28.76 2.63 24.78
CA LEU A 274 -27.31 2.77 24.80
C LEU A 274 -26.70 1.60 25.55
N ASN A 275 -25.64 1.04 24.96
CA ASN A 275 -24.86 0.01 25.63
C ASN A 275 -24.09 0.63 26.82
N PRO A 276 -24.21 0.11 28.05
CA PRO A 276 -23.47 0.64 29.21
C PRO A 276 -21.94 0.67 29.01
N ALA A 277 -21.40 -0.25 28.20
CA ALA A 277 -19.96 -0.31 27.87
C ALA A 277 -19.50 0.80 26.92
N GLY A 278 -20.38 1.69 26.46
CA GLY A 278 -20.06 2.81 25.58
C GLY A 278 -20.60 2.67 24.16
N LEU A 279 -20.28 3.67 23.32
CA LEU A 279 -20.69 3.73 21.92
C LEU A 279 -19.74 2.93 21.02
N ASN A 280 -20.25 2.47 19.88
CA ASN A 280 -19.38 1.91 18.86
C ASN A 280 -18.41 2.98 18.34
N LEU A 281 -17.16 2.59 18.11
CA LEU A 281 -16.18 3.46 17.49
C LEU A 281 -16.65 3.84 16.07
N THR A 282 -16.54 5.11 15.73
CA THR A 282 -16.81 5.66 14.39
C THR A 282 -15.51 5.79 13.59
N ASP A 283 -15.60 6.28 12.38
CA ASP A 283 -14.46 6.59 11.51
C ASP A 283 -13.98 8.05 11.66
N VAL A 284 -14.48 8.79 12.64
CA VAL A 284 -13.94 10.08 13.07
C VAL A 284 -13.38 9.95 14.47
N TRP A 285 -12.04 10.08 14.61
CA TRP A 285 -11.32 9.93 15.88
C TRP A 285 -10.86 11.29 16.39
N ASP A 286 -11.63 11.88 17.28
CA ASP A 286 -11.37 13.19 17.88
C ASP A 286 -10.72 13.10 19.27
N ASP A 287 -10.58 11.91 19.81
CA ASP A 287 -10.06 11.61 21.14
C ASP A 287 -8.58 11.15 21.14
N ILE A 288 -7.90 11.25 19.97
CA ILE A 288 -6.47 10.93 19.85
C ILE A 288 -5.66 12.21 19.78
N PRO A 289 -5.06 12.64 20.92
CA PRO A 289 -4.26 13.85 20.93
C PRO A 289 -2.94 13.65 20.17
N PRO A 290 -2.52 14.63 19.37
CA PRO A 290 -1.18 14.61 18.79
C PRO A 290 -0.12 14.77 19.90
N VAL A 291 1.02 14.09 19.75
CA VAL A 291 2.17 14.26 20.65
C VAL A 291 2.90 15.55 20.28
N ARG A 292 2.65 16.63 21.03
CA ARG A 292 3.18 17.98 20.71
C ARG A 292 4.38 18.41 21.56
N HIS A 293 4.40 18.06 22.84
CA HIS A 293 5.44 18.49 23.75
C HIS A 293 6.69 17.64 23.64
N GLN A 294 7.84 18.29 23.48
CA GLN A 294 9.16 17.62 23.41
C GLN A 294 9.42 16.66 24.59
N LYS A 295 8.91 17.00 25.78
CA LYS A 295 8.98 16.15 26.98
C LYS A 295 8.38 14.76 26.79
N TYR A 296 7.40 14.60 25.88
CA TYR A 296 6.72 13.33 25.62
C TYR A 296 7.11 12.70 24.28
N LYS A 297 8.14 13.23 23.62
CA LYS A 297 8.65 12.73 22.35
C LYS A 297 9.96 11.97 22.58
N ASN A 298 10.09 10.84 21.91
CA ASN A 298 11.33 10.07 21.89
C ASN A 298 12.26 10.51 20.74
N ARG A 299 11.78 11.39 19.86
CA ARG A 299 12.56 12.01 18.77
C ARG A 299 12.13 13.46 18.52
N SER A 300 12.96 14.25 17.83
CA SER A 300 12.66 15.65 17.48
C SER A 300 11.53 15.81 16.45
N ALA A 301 11.30 14.80 15.62
CA ALA A 301 10.26 14.82 14.58
C ALA A 301 8.85 14.50 15.13
N ASN A 302 7.85 14.49 14.25
CA ASN A 302 6.49 14.08 14.60
C ASN A 302 6.48 12.63 15.09
N GLU A 303 5.67 12.38 16.10
CA GLU A 303 5.50 11.06 16.70
C GLU A 303 4.02 10.74 16.83
N LEU A 304 3.65 9.50 16.57
CA LEU A 304 2.28 9.01 16.71
C LEU A 304 1.92 8.75 18.16
N SER A 305 0.65 8.92 18.49
CA SER A 305 0.12 8.56 19.80
C SER A 305 0.07 7.04 19.97
N VAL A 306 0.52 6.54 21.11
CA VAL A 306 0.37 5.11 21.48
C VAL A 306 -1.09 4.68 21.43
N LYS A 307 -2.01 5.56 21.86
CA LYS A 307 -3.47 5.31 21.80
C LYS A 307 -3.96 5.02 20.40
N LEU A 308 -3.39 5.66 19.37
CA LEU A 308 -3.71 5.39 17.98
C LEU A 308 -3.38 3.94 17.62
N LEU A 309 -2.15 3.52 17.90
CA LEU A 309 -1.67 2.19 17.56
C LEU A 309 -2.38 1.11 18.37
N GLN A 310 -2.61 1.33 19.66
CA GLN A 310 -3.40 0.41 20.50
C GLN A 310 -4.80 0.20 19.91
N ARG A 311 -5.44 1.26 19.38
CA ARG A 311 -6.75 1.17 18.73
C ARG A 311 -6.69 0.37 17.44
N VAL A 312 -5.72 0.64 16.58
CA VAL A 312 -5.49 -0.11 15.34
C VAL A 312 -5.27 -1.60 15.64
N LEU A 313 -4.39 -1.91 16.59
CA LEU A 313 -4.13 -3.29 17.02
C LEU A 313 -5.37 -3.98 17.58
N ALA A 314 -6.14 -3.28 18.43
CA ALA A 314 -7.36 -3.81 19.02
C ALA A 314 -8.45 -4.13 17.98
N ILE A 315 -8.57 -3.32 16.91
CA ILE A 315 -9.54 -3.55 15.82
C ILE A 315 -9.19 -4.80 15.00
N SER A 316 -7.91 -5.01 14.70
CA SER A 316 -7.50 -5.82 13.55
C SER A 316 -6.56 -6.98 13.88
N THR A 317 -6.21 -7.19 15.16
CA THR A 317 -5.27 -8.26 15.56
C THR A 317 -5.68 -8.99 16.81
N GLU A 318 -5.13 -10.21 16.96
CA GLU A 318 -5.15 -11.02 18.16
C GLU A 318 -3.74 -11.22 18.71
N LYS A 319 -3.63 -11.73 19.95
CA LYS A 319 -2.34 -12.06 20.58
C LYS A 319 -1.52 -13.01 19.70
N GLY A 320 -0.24 -12.68 19.50
CA GLY A 320 0.69 -13.47 18.68
C GLY A 320 0.64 -13.18 17.18
N ASP A 321 -0.30 -12.35 16.70
CA ASP A 321 -0.35 -11.90 15.31
C ASP A 321 0.90 -11.10 14.94
N LEU A 322 1.29 -11.16 13.66
CA LEU A 322 2.45 -10.46 13.14
C LEU A 322 2.06 -9.08 12.59
N VAL A 323 2.66 -8.06 13.15
CA VAL A 323 2.54 -6.64 12.75
C VAL A 323 3.79 -6.24 11.97
N LEU A 324 3.61 -5.56 10.87
CA LEU A 324 4.69 -4.94 10.09
C LEU A 324 4.50 -3.43 10.07
N ASP A 325 5.56 -2.71 10.40
CA ASP A 325 5.67 -1.26 10.18
C ASP A 325 7.00 -0.96 9.50
N PRO A 326 6.99 -0.61 8.20
CA PRO A 326 8.20 -0.36 7.44
C PRO A 326 8.77 1.06 7.64
N PHE A 327 8.16 1.88 8.48
CA PHE A 327 8.52 3.28 8.74
C PHE A 327 8.64 3.52 10.24
N GLY A 328 9.72 3.03 10.85
CA GLY A 328 9.90 2.92 12.30
C GLY A 328 9.69 4.20 13.09
N GLY A 329 10.24 5.30 12.60
CA GLY A 329 10.08 6.62 13.22
C GLY A 329 10.50 6.64 14.69
N GLY A 330 9.54 6.86 15.57
CA GLY A 330 9.73 6.82 17.03
C GLY A 330 9.43 5.46 17.66
N GLY A 331 9.21 4.40 16.89
CA GLY A 331 8.92 3.04 17.36
C GLY A 331 7.57 2.85 18.04
N THR A 332 6.62 3.75 17.79
CA THR A 332 5.31 3.70 18.49
C THR A 332 4.54 2.42 18.17
N THR A 333 4.60 1.94 16.94
CA THR A 333 3.94 0.69 16.51
C THR A 333 4.55 -0.52 17.22
N TYR A 334 5.87 -0.56 17.33
CA TYR A 334 6.59 -1.67 17.96
C TYR A 334 6.30 -1.70 19.46
N TYR A 335 6.40 -0.53 20.11
CA TYR A 335 6.07 -0.39 21.54
C TYR A 335 4.62 -0.80 21.83
N ALA A 336 3.66 -0.34 21.03
CA ALA A 336 2.25 -0.72 21.19
C ALA A 336 2.05 -2.23 20.99
N SER A 337 2.79 -2.86 20.06
CA SER A 337 2.73 -4.30 19.80
C SER A 337 3.27 -5.12 20.97
N GLU A 338 4.39 -4.69 21.59
CA GLU A 338 4.94 -5.31 22.80
C GLU A 338 3.93 -5.29 23.96
N LEU A 339 3.28 -4.14 24.18
CA LEU A 339 2.30 -3.99 25.29
C LEU A 339 1.14 -5.00 25.20
N VAL A 340 0.80 -5.45 24.00
CA VAL A 340 -0.36 -6.34 23.76
C VAL A 340 0.06 -7.70 23.21
N GLU A 341 1.35 -8.05 23.31
CA GLU A 341 1.92 -9.35 22.94
C GLU A 341 1.65 -9.74 21.49
N ARG A 342 1.83 -8.76 20.55
CA ARG A 342 1.87 -9.01 19.11
C ARG A 342 3.32 -9.14 18.67
N ARG A 343 3.57 -10.07 17.74
CA ARG A 343 4.88 -10.12 17.07
C ARG A 343 5.00 -8.94 16.14
N TRP A 344 6.21 -8.42 15.92
CA TRP A 344 6.41 -7.31 15.00
C TRP A 344 7.74 -7.41 14.25
N ILE A 345 7.71 -6.86 13.04
CA ILE A 345 8.89 -6.59 12.21
C ILE A 345 8.85 -5.12 11.85
N GLY A 346 9.98 -4.46 11.93
CA GLY A 346 10.10 -3.07 11.56
C GLY A 346 11.46 -2.70 11.02
N CYS A 347 11.51 -1.57 10.32
CA CYS A 347 12.77 -0.94 9.94
C CYS A 347 12.74 0.57 10.10
N GLU A 348 13.94 1.13 10.21
CA GLU A 348 14.21 2.56 10.20
C GLU A 348 15.47 2.78 9.36
N ILE A 349 15.42 3.75 8.45
CA ILE A 349 16.56 4.06 7.58
C ILE A 349 17.60 4.91 8.31
N GLU A 350 17.14 5.79 9.20
CA GLU A 350 17.99 6.66 10.03
C GLU A 350 18.44 5.94 11.33
N ASP A 351 18.78 6.72 12.36
CA ASP A 351 19.24 6.18 13.64
C ASP A 351 18.12 5.42 14.38
N CYS A 352 18.33 4.15 14.63
CA CYS A 352 17.44 3.29 15.40
C CYS A 352 17.51 3.49 16.92
N LYS A 353 18.48 4.28 17.42
CA LYS A 353 18.69 4.48 18.87
C LYS A 353 17.43 4.97 19.61
N PRO A 354 16.65 5.96 19.11
CA PRO A 354 15.44 6.41 19.80
C PRO A 354 14.40 5.29 19.97
N ILE A 355 14.29 4.37 19.00
CA ILE A 355 13.40 3.21 19.05
C ILE A 355 13.88 2.22 20.12
N ILE A 356 15.19 1.93 20.13
CA ILE A 356 15.81 1.00 21.07
C ILE A 356 15.67 1.54 22.50
N ASP A 357 16.01 2.81 22.73
CA ASP A 357 15.89 3.47 24.03
C ASP A 357 14.44 3.42 24.55
N ARG A 358 13.46 3.65 23.70
CA ARG A 358 12.04 3.54 24.05
C ARG A 358 11.66 2.12 24.45
N LEU A 359 12.03 1.13 23.64
CA LEU A 359 11.69 -0.26 23.93
C LEU A 359 12.40 -0.81 25.16
N THR A 360 13.61 -0.32 25.46
CA THR A 360 14.36 -0.74 26.65
C THR A 360 13.91 -0.02 27.91
N SER A 361 13.73 1.31 27.90
CA SER A 361 13.39 2.08 29.10
C SER A 361 11.95 1.82 29.58
N ASP A 362 10.98 1.93 28.68
CA ASP A 362 9.56 1.90 29.03
C ASP A 362 9.03 0.49 29.35
N LEU A 363 9.63 -0.53 28.73
CA LEU A 363 9.23 -1.92 28.97
C LEU A 363 9.94 -2.55 30.19
N PHE A 364 11.16 -2.10 30.49
CA PHE A 364 11.86 -2.52 31.70
C PHE A 364 11.24 -1.99 33.02
N THR A 365 10.80 -0.73 33.00
CA THR A 365 10.09 -0.14 34.14
C THR A 365 8.75 -0.82 34.45
N ASN A 366 8.14 -1.48 33.45
CA ASN A 366 6.87 -2.20 33.60
C ASN A 366 7.03 -3.72 33.77
N GLY A 367 8.24 -4.25 33.99
CA GLY A 367 8.51 -5.66 34.29
C GLY A 367 8.13 -6.66 33.17
N ARG A 368 8.02 -6.23 31.94
CA ARG A 368 7.48 -7.04 30.81
C ARG A 368 8.51 -7.55 29.80
N LEU A 369 9.80 -7.22 29.94
CA LEU A 369 10.85 -7.72 29.05
C LEU A 369 11.79 -8.69 29.73
N ALA A 370 11.85 -9.93 29.23
CA ALA A 370 13.08 -10.72 29.27
C ALA A 370 13.87 -10.36 27.98
N VAL A 371 14.93 -9.59 28.11
CA VAL A 371 15.88 -9.35 27.02
C VAL A 371 16.59 -10.66 26.75
N ALA A 372 16.47 -11.19 25.53
CA ALA A 372 17.38 -12.21 25.06
C ALA A 372 18.76 -11.53 24.89
N ALA A 373 19.59 -11.63 25.92
CA ALA A 373 21.00 -11.30 25.81
C ALA A 373 21.66 -12.29 24.83
N ASN A 374 22.19 -11.76 23.75
CA ASN A 374 23.34 -12.30 23.03
C ASN A 374 24.09 -11.18 22.34
#